data_df5efd896a8ffd84c1279c265ee508c7
#
_entry.id   df5efd896a8ffd84c1279c265ee508c7
#
_cell.length_a   1.000
_cell.length_b   1.000
_cell.length_c   1.000
_cell.angle_alpha   90.00
_cell.angle_beta   90.00
_cell.angle_gamma   90.00
#
_symmetry.space_group_name_H-M   'P 1'
#
loop_
_entity.id
_entity.type
_entity.pdbx_description
1 polymer ?
#
loop_
_entity_poly.entity_id
_entity_poly.type
_entity_poly.pdbx_seq_one_letter_code
_entity_poly.pdbx_strand_id
1 'polypeptide(L)'
;MFFAGPVAAQIAVDMGADVIKVESVQRIDGWCGSAFGDTEELPAWEASPFFNRVNRNKGDITLNLTDSWGQEILKHLVSDADVLIENFTLRVMANFGLDSETLKAIKPRLVMISLSGFGMGTS
;
A
#
# COMPACT_ATOMS: atom_id res chain seq x y z
N MET A 1 -4.29 8.86 -6.33
CA MET A 1 -3.88 8.21 -7.61
C MET A 1 -3.63 6.75 -7.34
N PHE A 2 -4.52 5.92 -7.80
CA PHE A 2 -4.56 4.50 -7.41
C PHE A 2 -3.61 3.60 -8.21
N PHE A 3 -2.99 4.11 -9.26
CA PHE A 3 -2.32 3.28 -10.26
C PHE A 3 -0.80 3.21 -10.08
N ALA A 4 -0.13 4.30 -9.78
CA ALA A 4 1.33 4.38 -9.82
C ALA A 4 2.01 3.45 -8.80
N GLY A 5 1.55 3.43 -7.56
CA GLY A 5 2.10 2.56 -6.51
C GLY A 5 1.95 1.08 -6.82
N PRO A 6 0.72 0.58 -7.08
CA PRO A 6 0.50 -0.80 -7.44
C PRO A 6 1.28 -1.27 -8.68
N VAL A 7 1.39 -0.43 -9.71
CA VAL A 7 2.16 -0.76 -10.93
C VAL A 7 3.67 -0.80 -10.64
N ALA A 8 4.22 0.17 -9.92
CA ALA A 8 5.62 0.16 -9.55
C ALA A 8 5.99 -1.10 -8.74
N ALA A 9 5.15 -1.44 -7.76
CA ALA A 9 5.30 -2.65 -6.98
C ALA A 9 5.14 -3.92 -7.84
N GLN A 10 4.27 -3.90 -8.87
CA GLN A 10 4.10 -5.03 -9.79
C GLN A 10 5.34 -5.26 -10.64
N ILE A 11 5.98 -4.19 -11.12
CA ILE A 11 7.24 -4.28 -11.86
C ILE A 11 8.33 -4.88 -10.96
N ALA A 12 8.40 -4.46 -9.70
CA ALA A 12 9.36 -5.02 -8.75
C ALA A 12 9.15 -6.53 -8.53
N VAL A 13 7.90 -6.99 -8.37
CA VAL A 13 7.57 -8.42 -8.25
C VAL A 13 7.99 -9.19 -9.51
N ASP A 14 7.68 -8.65 -10.68
CA ASP A 14 8.05 -9.29 -11.96
C ASP A 14 9.58 -9.41 -12.13
N MET A 15 10.33 -8.56 -11.43
CA MET A 15 11.80 -8.61 -11.34
C MET A 15 12.33 -9.48 -10.19
N GLY A 16 11.46 -10.13 -9.43
CA GLY A 16 11.84 -11.07 -8.36
C GLY A 16 11.83 -10.49 -6.95
N ALA A 17 11.29 -9.28 -6.72
CA ALA A 17 11.12 -8.74 -5.38
C ALA A 17 10.00 -9.48 -4.63
N ASP A 18 10.19 -9.65 -3.33
CA ASP A 18 9.12 -10.05 -2.42
C ASP A 18 8.33 -8.81 -2.02
N VAL A 19 7.04 -8.78 -2.33
CA VAL A 19 6.19 -7.62 -2.11
C VAL A 19 4.98 -7.99 -1.28
N ILE A 20 4.79 -7.26 -0.20
CA ILE A 20 3.62 -7.36 0.68
C ILE A 20 2.75 -6.12 0.47
N LYS A 21 1.51 -6.32 0.04
CA LYS A 21 0.50 -5.28 -0.03
C LYS A 21 -0.20 -5.18 1.33
N VAL A 22 -0.25 -3.97 1.86
CA VAL A 22 -1.01 -3.68 3.09
C VAL A 22 -2.34 -3.06 2.71
N GLU A 23 -3.42 -3.68 3.11
CA GLU A 23 -4.79 -3.24 2.84
C GLU A 23 -5.55 -2.90 4.12
N SER A 24 -6.63 -2.14 3.98
CA SER A 24 -7.56 -1.83 5.07
C SER A 24 -8.96 -2.33 4.72
N VAL A 25 -9.58 -3.05 5.65
CA VAL A 25 -11.00 -3.45 5.51
C VAL A 25 -11.96 -2.26 5.56
N GLN A 26 -11.54 -1.16 6.18
CA GLN A 26 -12.37 0.04 6.32
C GLN A 26 -12.35 0.92 5.06
N ARG A 27 -11.30 0.81 4.26
CA ARG A 27 -11.13 1.50 2.98
C ARG A 27 -10.56 0.53 1.97
N ILE A 28 -11.44 -0.21 1.34
CA ILE A 28 -11.10 -1.11 0.24
C ILE A 28 -10.45 -0.30 -0.88
N ASP A 29 -9.41 -0.85 -1.50
CA ASP A 29 -8.74 -0.23 -2.65
C ASP A 29 -9.77 0.16 -3.72
N GLY A 30 -9.67 1.36 -4.25
CA GLY A 30 -10.58 1.85 -5.29
C GLY A 30 -10.62 0.98 -6.54
N TRP A 31 -9.63 0.14 -6.77
CA TRP A 31 -9.59 -0.85 -7.85
C TRP A 31 -10.39 -2.12 -7.55
N CYS A 32 -10.77 -2.34 -6.30
CA CYS A 32 -11.72 -3.37 -5.92
C CYS A 32 -13.17 -2.99 -6.26
N GLY A 33 -13.43 -1.71 -6.51
CA GLY A 33 -14.72 -1.21 -6.98
C GLY A 33 -14.98 -1.67 -8.41
N SER A 34 -16.17 -2.23 -8.64
CA SER A 34 -16.48 -2.91 -9.88
C SER A 34 -16.63 -1.95 -11.07
N ALA A 35 -15.81 -2.14 -12.08
CA ALA A 35 -16.17 -1.71 -13.44
C ALA A 35 -17.22 -2.64 -14.09
N PHE A 36 -17.54 -3.79 -13.48
CA PHE A 36 -18.34 -4.86 -14.08
C PHE A 36 -19.53 -5.34 -13.23
N GLY A 37 -19.78 -4.72 -12.06
CA GLY A 37 -20.86 -5.13 -11.15
C GLY A 37 -20.58 -6.41 -10.37
N ASP A 38 -21.42 -6.69 -9.38
CA ASP A 38 -21.38 -7.94 -8.67
C ASP A 38 -21.76 -9.08 -9.63
N THR A 39 -20.98 -10.15 -9.63
CA THR A 39 -21.37 -11.40 -10.26
C THR A 39 -22.08 -12.26 -9.23
N GLU A 40 -23.00 -13.15 -9.65
CA GLU A 40 -23.72 -14.04 -8.73
C GLU A 40 -22.78 -14.97 -7.94
N GLU A 41 -21.53 -15.17 -8.41
CA GLU A 41 -20.59 -16.13 -7.85
C GLU A 41 -19.49 -15.49 -7.00
N LEU A 42 -19.11 -14.21 -7.25
CA LEU A 42 -18.02 -13.54 -6.57
C LEU A 42 -18.36 -12.09 -6.23
N PRO A 43 -17.97 -11.63 -5.04
CA PRO A 43 -18.10 -10.20 -4.70
C PRO A 43 -17.27 -9.34 -5.65
N ALA A 44 -17.71 -8.10 -5.88
CA ALA A 44 -17.12 -7.17 -6.85
C ALA A 44 -15.60 -6.97 -6.70
N TRP A 45 -15.12 -6.99 -5.46
CA TRP A 45 -13.68 -6.84 -5.17
C TRP A 45 -12.83 -8.05 -5.58
N GLU A 46 -13.41 -9.26 -5.62
CA GLU A 46 -12.73 -10.46 -6.11
C GLU A 46 -12.72 -10.55 -7.64
N ALA A 47 -13.73 -9.97 -8.27
CA ALA A 47 -13.92 -10.03 -9.72
C ALA A 47 -13.20 -8.92 -10.50
N SER A 48 -12.51 -7.98 -9.84
CA SER A 48 -11.89 -6.85 -10.52
C SER A 48 -10.67 -7.26 -11.34
N PRO A 49 -10.73 -7.22 -12.67
CA PRO A 49 -9.57 -7.57 -13.52
C PRO A 49 -8.44 -6.54 -13.38
N PHE A 50 -8.75 -5.30 -13.03
CA PHE A 50 -7.75 -4.27 -12.80
C PHE A 50 -6.97 -4.54 -11.51
N PHE A 51 -7.65 -4.92 -10.43
CA PHE A 51 -7.01 -5.30 -9.19
C PHE A 51 -6.07 -6.49 -9.41
N ASN A 52 -6.57 -7.55 -10.02
CA ASN A 52 -5.80 -8.76 -10.30
C ASN A 52 -4.60 -8.51 -11.20
N ARG A 53 -4.74 -7.61 -12.17
CA ARG A 53 -3.65 -7.26 -13.10
C ARG A 53 -2.44 -6.63 -12.40
N VAL A 54 -2.68 -5.73 -11.43
CA VAL A 54 -1.60 -4.97 -10.77
C VAL A 54 -1.18 -5.54 -9.42
N ASN A 55 -1.79 -6.64 -8.97
CA ASN A 55 -1.49 -7.24 -7.68
C ASN A 55 -1.10 -8.72 -7.74
N ARG A 56 -0.87 -9.26 -8.94
CA ARG A 56 -0.42 -10.65 -9.08
C ARG A 56 0.92 -10.88 -8.38
N ASN A 57 1.09 -12.07 -7.81
CA ASN A 57 2.30 -12.51 -7.11
C ASN A 57 2.74 -11.65 -5.92
N LYS A 58 1.88 -10.79 -5.40
CA LYS A 58 2.11 -10.07 -4.15
C LYS A 58 1.52 -10.87 -2.99
N GLY A 59 2.20 -10.86 -1.85
CA GLY A 59 1.57 -11.18 -0.58
C GLY A 59 0.60 -10.07 -0.17
N ASP A 60 -0.41 -10.40 0.63
CA ASP A 60 -1.37 -9.43 1.12
C ASP A 60 -1.58 -9.58 2.62
N ILE A 61 -1.70 -8.45 3.31
CA ILE A 61 -2.05 -8.41 4.74
C ILE A 61 -3.02 -7.26 4.99
N THR A 62 -4.03 -7.54 5.79
CA THR A 62 -4.99 -6.53 6.21
C THR A 62 -4.60 -5.96 7.56
N LEU A 63 -4.39 -4.64 7.62
CA LEU A 63 -4.05 -3.91 8.84
C LEU A 63 -4.97 -2.71 9.02
N ASN A 64 -5.35 -2.44 10.28
CA ASN A 64 -5.98 -1.19 10.65
C ASN A 64 -4.92 -0.21 11.17
N LEU A 65 -4.48 0.72 10.33
CA LEU A 65 -3.45 1.71 10.69
C LEU A 65 -3.96 2.83 11.62
N THR A 66 -5.26 2.87 11.92
CA THR A 66 -5.80 3.77 12.96
C THR A 66 -5.63 3.17 14.36
N ASP A 67 -5.31 1.88 14.45
CA ASP A 67 -5.07 1.15 15.69
C ASP A 67 -3.55 1.01 15.92
N SER A 68 -3.15 1.16 17.18
CA SER A 68 -1.75 0.99 17.60
C SER A 68 -1.18 -0.38 17.25
N TRP A 69 -1.98 -1.44 17.33
CA TRP A 69 -1.57 -2.78 16.91
C TRP A 69 -1.23 -2.86 15.42
N GLY A 70 -2.08 -2.29 14.57
CA GLY A 70 -1.82 -2.25 13.13
C GLY A 70 -0.55 -1.45 12.80
N GLN A 71 -0.33 -0.34 13.51
CA GLN A 71 0.88 0.47 13.37
C GLN A 71 2.15 -0.30 13.80
N GLU A 72 2.12 -1.02 14.92
CA GLU A 72 3.25 -1.83 15.38
C GLU A 72 3.57 -2.98 14.41
N ILE A 73 2.55 -3.66 13.88
CA ILE A 73 2.77 -4.70 12.87
C ILE A 73 3.42 -4.11 11.62
N LEU A 74 2.97 -2.93 11.16
CA LEU A 74 3.60 -2.27 10.01
C LEU A 74 5.06 -1.91 10.30
N LYS A 75 5.38 -1.40 11.49
CA LYS A 75 6.77 -1.12 11.89
C LYS A 75 7.65 -2.37 11.88
N HIS A 76 7.11 -3.52 12.31
CA HIS A 76 7.81 -4.79 12.20
C HIS A 76 8.08 -5.18 10.74
N LEU A 77 7.08 -5.06 9.86
CA LEU A 77 7.27 -5.32 8.43
C LEU A 77 8.34 -4.39 7.82
N VAL A 78 8.34 -3.11 8.21
CA VAL A 78 9.32 -2.12 7.76
C VAL A 78 10.75 -2.47 8.22
N SER A 79 10.92 -3.09 9.39
CA SER A 79 12.24 -3.50 9.87
C SER A 79 12.95 -4.47 8.93
N ASP A 80 12.17 -5.27 8.19
CA ASP A 80 12.68 -6.26 7.23
C ASP A 80 12.61 -5.76 5.76
N ALA A 81 11.80 -4.72 5.49
CA ALA A 81 11.62 -4.19 4.14
C ALA A 81 12.80 -3.31 3.69
N ASP A 82 13.15 -3.33 2.42
CA ASP A 82 14.13 -2.42 1.83
C ASP A 82 13.48 -1.17 1.24
N VAL A 83 12.25 -1.30 0.77
CA VAL A 83 11.48 -0.24 0.13
C VAL A 83 10.07 -0.19 0.70
N LEU A 84 9.58 0.99 1.01
CA LEU A 84 8.18 1.27 1.31
C LEU A 84 7.61 2.19 0.25
N ILE A 85 6.53 1.76 -0.39
CA ILE A 85 5.78 2.57 -1.35
C ILE A 85 4.44 2.93 -0.73
N GLU A 86 4.13 4.21 -0.66
CA GLU A 86 2.85 4.68 -0.19
C GLU A 86 2.22 5.67 -1.19
N ASN A 87 0.91 5.69 -1.23
CA ASN A 87 0.13 6.53 -2.14
C ASN A 87 -0.96 7.31 -1.38
N PHE A 88 -0.64 7.75 -0.18
CA PHE A 88 -1.54 8.57 0.63
C PHE A 88 -1.44 10.06 0.26
N THR A 89 -2.44 10.82 0.67
CA THR A 89 -2.33 12.29 0.66
C THR A 89 -1.36 12.76 1.74
N LEU A 90 -0.80 13.96 1.54
CA LEU A 90 0.10 14.60 2.50
C LEU A 90 -0.43 14.48 3.95
N ARG A 91 0.44 14.19 4.89
CA ARG A 91 0.20 14.06 6.33
C ARG A 91 -0.51 12.79 6.80
N VAL A 92 -1.04 11.93 5.94
CA VAL A 92 -1.73 10.72 6.40
C VAL A 92 -0.77 9.78 7.14
N MET A 93 0.42 9.56 6.61
CA MET A 93 1.44 8.75 7.28
C MET A 93 1.87 9.35 8.62
N ALA A 94 2.05 10.66 8.69
CA ALA A 94 2.38 11.36 9.93
C ALA A 94 1.25 11.24 10.98
N ASN A 95 -0.01 11.30 10.56
CA ASN A 95 -1.16 11.11 11.46
C ASN A 95 -1.21 9.70 12.08
N PHE A 96 -0.64 8.72 11.41
CA PHE A 96 -0.49 7.36 11.94
C PHE A 96 0.81 7.15 12.74
N GLY A 97 1.66 8.18 12.89
CA GLY A 97 2.98 8.03 13.49
C GLY A 97 3.93 7.16 12.66
N LEU A 98 3.75 7.16 11.34
CA LEU A 98 4.47 6.38 10.35
C LEU A 98 5.18 7.29 9.32
N ASP A 99 5.57 8.47 9.75
CA ASP A 99 6.32 9.41 8.92
C ASP A 99 7.74 8.89 8.60
N SER A 100 8.36 9.53 7.62
CA SER A 100 9.69 9.13 7.13
C SER A 100 10.76 9.13 8.22
N GLU A 101 10.71 10.04 9.18
CA GLU A 101 11.68 10.11 10.28
C GLU A 101 11.53 8.93 11.23
N THR A 102 10.28 8.64 11.63
CA THR A 102 9.95 7.49 12.48
C THR A 102 10.36 6.18 11.83
N LEU A 103 10.06 5.98 10.55
CA LEU A 103 10.37 4.74 9.85
C LEU A 103 11.87 4.59 9.58
N LYS A 104 12.59 5.66 9.30
CA LYS A 104 14.05 5.65 9.15
C LYS A 104 14.79 5.45 10.47
N ALA A 105 14.19 5.83 11.60
CA ALA A 105 14.73 5.48 12.91
C ALA A 105 14.71 3.96 13.16
N ILE A 106 13.69 3.26 12.63
CA ILE A 106 13.59 1.80 12.70
C ILE A 106 14.58 1.14 11.71
N LYS A 107 14.59 1.61 10.45
CA LYS A 107 15.49 1.12 9.40
C LYS A 107 16.15 2.26 8.64
N PRO A 108 17.39 2.65 8.99
CA PRO A 108 18.08 3.79 8.38
C PRO A 108 18.29 3.66 6.87
N ARG A 109 18.34 2.42 6.34
CA ARG A 109 18.52 2.14 4.91
C ARG A 109 17.21 2.05 4.12
N LEU A 110 16.06 2.25 4.78
CA LEU A 110 14.77 2.20 4.11
C LEU A 110 14.66 3.27 3.01
N VAL A 111 14.30 2.84 1.82
CA VAL A 111 13.89 3.74 0.73
C VAL A 111 12.38 3.95 0.80
N MET A 112 11.96 5.17 1.05
CA MET A 112 10.54 5.52 1.10
C MET A 112 10.14 6.27 -0.16
N ILE A 113 9.14 5.78 -0.86
CA ILE A 113 8.58 6.37 -2.08
C ILE A 113 7.16 6.84 -1.79
N SER A 114 6.97 8.14 -1.78
CA SER A 114 5.66 8.78 -1.58
C SER A 114 5.12 9.27 -2.92
N LEU A 115 3.96 8.76 -3.31
CA LEU A 115 3.31 9.05 -4.60
C LEU A 115 2.08 9.95 -4.40
N SER A 116 2.26 11.09 -3.73
CA SER A 116 1.20 12.08 -3.58
C SER A 116 0.87 12.73 -4.92
N GLY A 117 -0.44 12.90 -5.23
CA GLY A 117 -0.90 13.38 -6.54
C GLY A 117 -0.40 14.77 -6.95
N PHE A 118 0.04 15.61 -6.00
CA PHE A 118 0.52 16.97 -6.24
C PHE A 118 1.97 17.20 -5.78
N GLY A 119 2.68 16.14 -5.45
CA GLY A 119 4.01 16.23 -4.88
C GLY A 119 4.01 16.72 -3.41
N MET A 120 5.17 16.75 -2.82
CA MET A 120 5.41 17.40 -1.53
C MET A 120 5.58 18.89 -1.83
N GLY A 121 4.48 19.64 -1.84
CA GLY A 121 4.52 21.07 -2.13
C GLY A 121 5.46 21.78 -1.16
N THR A 122 6.46 22.45 -1.68
CA THR A 122 7.14 23.53 -0.95
C THR A 122 6.18 24.70 -0.93
N SER A 123 5.52 24.94 0.20
CA SER A 123 4.88 26.22 0.48
C SER A 123 5.93 27.28 0.74
#